data_cd491e8f0b70165c0c061b950cbb543b
#
_entry.id   cd491e8f0b70165c0c061b950cbb543b
#
_cell.length_a   1.000
_cell.length_b   1.000
_cell.length_c   1.000
_cell.angle_alpha   90.00
_cell.angle_beta   90.00
_cell.angle_gamma   90.00
#
_symmetry.space_group_name_H-M   'P 1'
#
loop_
_entity.id
_entity.type
_entity.pdbx_description
1 polymer ?
#
loop_
_entity_poly.entity_id
_entity_poly.type
_entity_poly.pdbx_seq_one_letter_code
_entity_poly.pdbx_strand_id
1 'polypeptide(L)'
;MHDEIPTRPGHWPHDLEGSYAPRADLATLATLDKKWLYVDRGHREMEWSTHCNTADVRWTLRERGVTLAGPDPRELVAEVPADVLRSRTRPLIASFMPDLAVWTSFDNAWAQRYAVETLCRMLYTLTTGEVASKPAALEWALRTLGPEWHGLIQRALDDRGRGWDPDDPPRPGSVEATKAFAEFAKARASSG
;
A
#
# COMPACT_ATOMS: atom_id res chain seq x y z
N MET A 1 24.93 -10.82 -5.48
CA MET A 1 23.54 -11.25 -5.78
C MET A 1 22.70 -10.11 -6.37
N HIS A 2 22.59 -8.95 -5.72
CA HIS A 2 21.82 -7.82 -6.27
C HIS A 2 22.42 -7.25 -7.56
N ASP A 3 23.73 -7.24 -7.70
CA ASP A 3 24.44 -6.78 -8.92
C ASP A 3 24.23 -7.71 -10.14
N GLU A 4 23.90 -8.97 -9.91
CA GLU A 4 23.70 -9.97 -10.97
C GLU A 4 22.25 -10.01 -11.47
N ILE A 5 21.29 -9.65 -10.64
CA ILE A 5 19.85 -9.66 -10.99
C ILE A 5 19.53 -8.74 -12.16
N PRO A 6 20.06 -7.50 -12.23
CA PRO A 6 19.76 -6.54 -13.30
C PRO A 6 20.30 -6.91 -14.68
N THR A 7 21.19 -7.90 -14.78
CA THR A 7 21.78 -8.31 -16.06
C THR A 7 20.96 -9.36 -16.80
N ARG A 8 19.92 -9.91 -16.15
CA ARG A 8 19.04 -10.91 -16.78
C ARG A 8 17.92 -10.21 -17.56
N PRO A 9 17.58 -10.68 -18.78
CA PRO A 9 16.43 -10.15 -19.51
C PRO A 9 15.12 -10.46 -18.76
N GLY A 10 14.22 -9.47 -18.67
CA GLY A 10 12.91 -9.61 -18.03
C GLY A 10 12.58 -8.44 -17.10
N HIS A 11 11.36 -8.41 -16.60
CA HIS A 11 10.85 -7.35 -15.70
C HIS A 11 11.42 -7.44 -14.29
N TRP A 12 11.65 -8.64 -13.78
CA TRP A 12 12.05 -8.91 -12.41
C TRP A 12 13.29 -8.17 -11.92
N PRO A 13 14.36 -7.99 -12.73
CA PRO A 13 15.53 -7.27 -12.26
C PRO A 13 15.28 -5.81 -11.91
N HIS A 14 14.28 -5.20 -12.56
CA HIS A 14 13.91 -3.80 -12.37
C HIS A 14 12.75 -3.61 -11.38
N ASP A 15 12.07 -4.69 -11.03
CA ASP A 15 10.87 -4.65 -10.19
C ASP A 15 11.09 -5.30 -8.82
N LEU A 16 12.31 -5.77 -8.53
CA LEU A 16 12.62 -6.34 -7.23
C LEU A 16 12.54 -5.27 -6.15
N GLU A 17 11.67 -5.50 -5.21
CA GLU A 17 11.50 -4.71 -4.01
C GLU A 17 11.36 -5.63 -2.81
N GLY A 18 12.02 -5.33 -1.69
CA GLY A 18 11.88 -6.19 -0.52
C GLY A 18 12.88 -5.92 0.58
N SER A 19 12.72 -6.64 1.70
CA SER A 19 13.57 -6.52 2.88
C SER A 19 14.17 -7.86 3.31
N TYR A 20 15.35 -7.77 3.92
CA TYR A 20 15.96 -8.84 4.68
C TYR A 20 15.47 -8.77 6.14
N ALA A 21 14.41 -9.48 6.43
CA ALA A 21 13.80 -9.50 7.75
C ALA A 21 14.48 -10.53 8.66
N PRO A 22 15.00 -10.15 9.84
CA PRO A 22 15.48 -11.11 10.83
C PRO A 22 14.31 -12.02 11.29
N ARG A 23 14.54 -13.34 11.30
CA ARG A 23 13.51 -14.31 11.70
C ARG A 23 12.95 -14.04 13.10
N ALA A 24 13.80 -13.65 14.04
CA ALA A 24 13.36 -13.30 15.40
C ALA A 24 12.46 -12.06 15.44
N ASP A 25 12.67 -11.11 14.53
CA ASP A 25 11.84 -9.91 14.44
C ASP A 25 10.45 -10.24 13.86
N LEU A 26 10.36 -11.16 12.91
CA LEU A 26 9.08 -11.60 12.32
C LEU A 26 8.19 -12.33 13.34
N ALA A 27 8.78 -13.03 14.29
CA ALA A 27 8.07 -13.84 15.27
C ALA A 27 7.36 -13.01 16.37
N THR A 28 7.45 -11.69 16.35
CA THR A 28 6.82 -10.80 17.35
C THR A 28 6.38 -9.48 16.76
N LEU A 29 5.27 -8.94 17.25
CA LEU A 29 4.79 -7.60 16.89
C LEU A 29 5.56 -6.45 17.57
N ALA A 30 6.35 -6.74 18.62
CA ALA A 30 7.14 -5.74 19.33
C ALA A 30 8.20 -5.06 18.45
N THR A 31 8.52 -5.65 17.31
CA THR A 31 9.51 -5.14 16.35
C THR A 31 8.88 -4.48 15.12
N LEU A 32 7.55 -4.22 15.12
CA LEU A 32 6.93 -3.39 14.09
C LEU A 32 7.64 -2.03 13.99
N ASP A 33 7.75 -1.52 12.76
CA ASP A 33 8.42 -0.26 12.43
C ASP A 33 9.94 -0.23 12.71
N LYS A 34 10.55 -1.34 13.13
CA LYS A 34 12.00 -1.47 13.17
C LYS A 34 12.55 -1.45 11.74
N LYS A 35 13.61 -0.70 11.51
CA LYS A 35 14.27 -0.67 10.20
C LYS A 35 14.92 -2.01 9.89
N TRP A 36 14.68 -2.50 8.68
CA TRP A 36 15.36 -3.64 8.10
C TRP A 36 16.16 -3.21 6.89
N LEU A 37 17.09 -4.03 6.47
CA LEU A 37 17.81 -3.82 5.22
C LEU A 37 16.84 -4.03 4.07
N TYR A 38 16.71 -3.03 3.19
CA TYR A 38 15.68 -2.92 2.17
C TYR A 38 16.29 -2.56 0.83
N VAL A 39 15.79 -3.14 -0.24
CA VAL A 39 16.06 -2.74 -1.61
C VAL A 39 14.78 -2.16 -2.20
N ASP A 40 14.87 -0.93 -2.71
CA ASP A 40 13.76 -0.27 -3.40
C ASP A 40 13.68 -0.71 -4.86
N ARG A 41 12.51 -0.62 -5.43
CA ARG A 41 12.21 -1.00 -6.80
C ARG A 41 13.14 -0.26 -7.80
N GLY A 42 13.85 -1.04 -8.60
CA GLY A 42 14.81 -0.52 -9.58
C GLY A 42 16.16 -0.06 -9.02
N HIS A 43 16.33 -0.06 -7.70
CA HIS A 43 17.59 0.27 -7.05
C HIS A 43 18.47 -0.96 -6.88
N ARG A 44 19.78 -0.75 -6.76
CA ARG A 44 20.77 -1.81 -6.49
C ARG A 44 21.32 -1.71 -5.08
N GLU A 45 21.36 -0.50 -4.55
CA GLU A 45 21.85 -0.23 -3.20
C GLU A 45 20.76 -0.51 -2.19
N MET A 46 21.16 -1.07 -1.08
CA MET A 46 20.25 -1.33 0.04
C MET A 46 20.31 -0.20 1.04
N GLU A 47 19.18 0.10 1.65
CA GLU A 47 19.04 1.08 2.71
C GLU A 47 18.35 0.49 3.95
N TRP A 48 18.45 1.19 5.07
CA TRP A 48 17.70 0.84 6.29
C TRP A 48 16.32 1.51 6.25
N SER A 49 15.27 0.72 6.06
CA SER A 49 13.90 1.21 5.90
C SER A 49 12.89 0.44 6.75
N THR A 50 11.81 1.10 7.13
CA THR A 50 10.64 0.48 7.77
C THR A 50 9.64 -0.04 6.74
N HIS A 51 9.84 0.21 5.44
CA HIS A 51 8.86 0.04 4.36
C HIS A 51 8.20 -1.34 4.37
N CYS A 52 8.96 -2.41 4.51
CA CYS A 52 8.43 -3.77 4.56
C CYS A 52 8.11 -4.27 5.97
N ASN A 53 8.17 -3.42 7.01
CA ASN A 53 7.96 -3.81 8.39
C ASN A 53 6.78 -3.09 9.05
N THR A 54 5.69 -2.97 8.33
CA THR A 54 4.43 -2.42 8.82
C THR A 54 3.43 -3.53 9.13
N ALA A 55 2.38 -3.22 9.88
CA ALA A 55 1.38 -4.21 10.28
C ALA A 55 0.66 -4.84 9.08
N ASP A 56 0.30 -4.03 8.09
CA ASP A 56 -0.36 -4.48 6.85
C ASP A 56 0.55 -5.35 5.97
N VAL A 57 1.83 -5.03 5.87
CA VAL A 57 2.81 -5.84 5.14
C VAL A 57 3.03 -7.18 5.83
N ARG A 58 3.19 -7.21 7.17
CA ARG A 58 3.32 -8.47 7.91
C ARG A 58 2.07 -9.32 7.83
N TRP A 59 0.88 -8.72 7.95
CA TRP A 59 -0.38 -9.43 7.75
C TRP A 59 -0.44 -10.03 6.35
N THR A 60 -0.11 -9.24 5.32
CA THR A 60 -0.11 -9.69 3.92
C THR A 60 0.88 -10.83 3.71
N LEU A 61 2.10 -10.73 4.25
CA LEU A 61 3.09 -11.78 4.16
C LEU A 61 2.58 -13.09 4.80
N ARG A 62 2.01 -13.01 6.00
CA ARG A 62 1.48 -14.17 6.72
C ARG A 62 0.28 -14.80 6.02
N GLU A 63 -0.71 -14.01 5.60
CA GLU A 63 -2.00 -14.52 5.13
C GLU A 63 -2.05 -14.76 3.61
N ARG A 64 -1.18 -14.08 2.85
CA ARG A 64 -1.19 -14.08 1.37
C ARG A 64 0.19 -14.31 0.75
N GLY A 65 1.23 -14.47 1.56
CA GLY A 65 2.59 -14.69 1.07
C GLY A 65 2.71 -15.96 0.25
N VAL A 66 3.53 -15.91 -0.80
CA VAL A 66 3.86 -17.06 -1.63
C VAL A 66 5.26 -17.55 -1.25
N THR A 67 5.36 -18.78 -0.76
CA THR A 67 6.66 -19.37 -0.42
C THR A 67 7.39 -19.79 -1.68
N LEU A 68 8.50 -19.11 -1.97
CA LEU A 68 9.41 -19.48 -3.06
C LEU A 68 10.48 -20.49 -2.59
N ALA A 69 10.88 -20.37 -1.31
CA ALA A 69 11.82 -21.29 -0.66
C ALA A 69 11.68 -21.17 0.87
N GLY A 70 11.93 -22.24 1.59
CA GLY A 70 11.87 -22.27 3.05
C GLY A 70 10.49 -22.61 3.62
N PRO A 71 10.24 -22.31 4.91
CA PRO A 71 8.97 -22.61 5.58
C PRO A 71 7.84 -21.67 5.16
N ASP A 72 6.61 -22.08 5.47
CA ASP A 72 5.42 -21.23 5.28
C ASP A 72 5.55 -19.91 6.08
N PRO A 73 5.18 -18.76 5.51
CA PRO A 73 5.17 -17.51 6.24
C PRO A 73 4.39 -17.53 7.55
N ARG A 74 3.36 -18.36 7.67
CA ARG A 74 2.57 -18.54 8.89
C ARG A 74 3.37 -19.14 10.04
N GLU A 75 4.44 -19.88 9.74
CA GLU A 75 5.35 -20.42 10.75
C GLU A 75 6.40 -19.39 11.24
N LEU A 76 6.62 -18.35 10.44
CA LEU A 76 7.65 -17.34 10.70
C LEU A 76 7.10 -16.05 11.26
N VAL A 77 5.95 -15.60 10.77
CA VAL A 77 5.38 -14.29 11.03
C VAL A 77 4.32 -14.38 12.12
N ALA A 78 4.47 -13.58 13.18
CA ALA A 78 3.44 -13.47 14.20
C ALA A 78 2.10 -13.02 13.60
N GLU A 79 1.01 -13.54 14.15
CA GLU A 79 -0.33 -13.09 13.79
C GLU A 79 -0.48 -11.59 14.05
N VAL A 80 -1.10 -10.88 13.11
CA VAL A 80 -1.42 -9.45 13.25
C VAL A 80 -2.92 -9.32 13.47
N PRO A 81 -3.37 -9.08 14.71
CA PRO A 81 -4.78 -8.94 15.04
C PRO A 81 -5.45 -7.75 14.33
N ALA A 82 -6.75 -7.86 14.10
CA ALA A 82 -7.54 -6.83 13.43
C ALA A 82 -7.52 -5.46 14.13
N ASP A 83 -7.45 -5.44 15.46
CA ASP A 83 -7.34 -4.22 16.25
C ASP A 83 -5.97 -3.52 16.06
N VAL A 84 -4.89 -4.30 15.92
CA VAL A 84 -3.57 -3.78 15.58
C VAL A 84 -3.58 -3.16 14.17
N LEU A 85 -4.17 -3.84 13.18
CA LEU A 85 -4.33 -3.29 11.83
C LEU A 85 -5.11 -1.97 11.85
N ARG A 86 -6.26 -1.94 12.53
CA ARG A 86 -7.09 -0.72 12.63
C ARG A 86 -6.36 0.41 13.34
N SER A 87 -5.72 0.14 14.48
CA SER A 87 -5.01 1.17 15.24
C SER A 87 -3.84 1.78 14.49
N ARG A 88 -3.15 0.97 13.66
CA ARG A 88 -2.04 1.43 12.82
C ARG A 88 -2.52 2.14 11.55
N THR A 89 -3.63 1.72 10.96
CA THR A 89 -4.16 2.33 9.73
C THR A 89 -4.80 3.70 9.99
N ARG A 90 -5.46 3.88 11.12
CA ARG A 90 -6.18 5.12 11.44
C ARG A 90 -5.35 6.40 11.35
N PRO A 91 -4.18 6.51 11.99
CA PRO A 91 -3.32 7.70 11.85
C PRO A 91 -2.79 7.89 10.43
N LEU A 92 -2.52 6.80 9.69
CA LEU A 92 -2.03 6.87 8.32
C LEU A 92 -3.02 7.53 7.37
N ILE A 93 -4.34 7.34 7.55
CA ILE A 93 -5.35 8.05 6.75
C ILE A 93 -5.27 9.57 7.00
N ALA A 94 -5.05 9.98 8.25
CA ALA A 94 -4.99 11.41 8.59
C ALA A 94 -3.76 12.09 7.99
N SER A 95 -2.60 11.42 7.93
CA SER A 95 -1.35 11.97 7.39
C SER A 95 -1.16 11.70 5.90
N PHE A 96 -1.98 10.85 5.29
CA PHE A 96 -1.73 10.31 3.94
C PHE A 96 -1.53 11.38 2.86
N MET A 97 -2.39 12.39 2.81
CA MET A 97 -2.29 13.44 1.78
C MET A 97 -1.07 14.35 1.96
N PRO A 98 -0.75 14.82 3.18
CA PRO A 98 0.53 15.50 3.44
C PRO A 98 1.75 14.65 3.09
N ASP A 99 1.77 13.36 3.48
CA ASP A 99 2.89 12.47 3.22
C ASP A 99 3.07 12.21 1.71
N LEU A 100 1.98 12.03 0.98
CA LEU A 100 2.01 11.87 -0.48
C LEU A 100 2.60 13.12 -1.17
N ALA A 101 2.26 14.32 -0.71
CA ALA A 101 2.73 15.57 -1.28
C ALA A 101 4.25 15.81 -1.10
N VAL A 102 4.92 15.05 -0.22
CA VAL A 102 6.37 15.17 -0.01
C VAL A 102 7.16 14.62 -1.21
N TRP A 103 6.65 13.57 -1.86
CA TRP A 103 7.41 12.85 -2.90
C TRP A 103 6.76 12.85 -4.28
N THR A 104 5.51 13.33 -4.43
CA THR A 104 4.88 13.46 -5.74
C THR A 104 3.96 14.67 -5.82
N SER A 105 3.83 15.23 -7.03
CA SER A 105 2.83 16.27 -7.32
C SER A 105 1.45 15.62 -7.46
N PHE A 106 0.42 16.31 -6.96
CA PHE A 106 -0.98 15.92 -7.14
C PHE A 106 -1.55 16.29 -8.53
N ASP A 107 -0.76 16.99 -9.34
CA ASP A 107 -1.14 17.47 -10.68
C ASP A 107 -0.87 16.41 -11.77
N ASN A 108 -0.89 15.12 -11.42
CA ASN A 108 -0.82 14.03 -12.38
C ASN A 108 -1.86 12.93 -12.07
N ALA A 109 -2.33 12.25 -13.11
CA ALA A 109 -3.38 11.25 -12.99
C ALA A 109 -2.94 10.01 -12.21
N TRP A 110 -1.65 9.66 -12.25
CA TRP A 110 -1.12 8.52 -11.49
C TRP A 110 -1.22 8.76 -9.97
N ALA A 111 -0.79 9.94 -9.48
CA ALA A 111 -0.83 10.27 -8.06
C ALA A 111 -2.27 10.25 -7.52
N GLN A 112 -3.24 10.73 -8.29
CA GLN A 112 -4.66 10.71 -7.93
C GLN A 112 -5.19 9.28 -7.88
N ARG A 113 -4.89 8.47 -8.88
CA ARG A 113 -5.25 7.04 -8.88
C ARG A 113 -4.63 6.32 -7.68
N TYR A 114 -3.35 6.52 -7.42
CA TYR A 114 -2.64 5.95 -6.27
C TYR A 114 -3.29 6.35 -4.95
N ALA A 115 -3.69 7.62 -4.82
CA ALA A 115 -4.38 8.11 -3.63
C ALA A 115 -5.74 7.41 -3.42
N VAL A 116 -6.56 7.32 -4.45
CA VAL A 116 -7.87 6.65 -4.36
C VAL A 116 -7.70 5.17 -4.02
N GLU A 117 -6.78 4.46 -4.67
CA GLU A 117 -6.49 3.05 -4.40
C GLU A 117 -6.04 2.82 -2.95
N THR A 118 -5.15 3.69 -2.47
CA THR A 118 -4.58 3.56 -1.12
C THR A 118 -5.61 3.88 -0.05
N LEU A 119 -6.39 4.94 -0.22
CA LEU A 119 -7.48 5.30 0.70
C LEU A 119 -8.57 4.21 0.75
N CYS A 120 -8.93 3.63 -0.39
CA CYS A 120 -9.87 2.50 -0.42
C CYS A 120 -9.34 1.28 0.36
N ARG A 121 -8.03 0.96 0.24
CA ARG A 121 -7.40 -0.11 1.04
C ARG A 121 -7.43 0.19 2.53
N MET A 122 -7.10 1.42 2.91
CA MET A 122 -7.14 1.84 4.31
C MET A 122 -8.54 1.77 4.88
N LEU A 123 -9.57 2.25 4.16
CA LEU A 123 -10.97 2.16 4.56
C LEU A 123 -11.45 0.70 4.67
N TYR A 124 -11.02 -0.16 3.73
CA TYR A 124 -11.27 -1.59 3.82
C TYR A 124 -10.70 -2.17 5.11
N THR A 125 -9.43 -1.89 5.41
CA THR A 125 -8.76 -2.39 6.61
C THR A 125 -9.43 -1.89 7.90
N LEU A 126 -9.82 -0.63 7.98
CA LEU A 126 -10.56 -0.11 9.13
C LEU A 126 -11.90 -0.81 9.34
N THR A 127 -12.60 -1.13 8.26
CA THR A 127 -13.93 -1.74 8.32
C THR A 127 -13.85 -3.23 8.64
N THR A 128 -13.00 -3.97 7.94
CA THR A 128 -12.94 -5.44 8.02
C THR A 128 -11.92 -5.97 9.03
N GLY A 129 -10.84 -5.22 9.29
CA GLY A 129 -9.69 -5.71 10.05
C GLY A 129 -8.78 -6.63 9.24
N GLU A 130 -8.86 -6.59 7.92
CA GLU A 130 -8.05 -7.37 6.98
C GLU A 130 -7.38 -6.44 5.97
N VAL A 131 -6.41 -6.95 5.21
CA VAL A 131 -5.77 -6.23 4.11
C VAL A 131 -6.24 -6.77 2.77
N ALA A 132 -6.68 -5.88 1.88
CA ALA A 132 -7.06 -6.21 0.51
C ALA A 132 -5.99 -5.79 -0.51
N SER A 133 -5.98 -6.47 -1.67
CA SER A 133 -5.28 -5.95 -2.84
C SER A 133 -5.96 -4.65 -3.33
N LYS A 134 -5.24 -3.82 -4.09
CA LYS A 134 -5.81 -2.59 -4.64
C LYS A 134 -7.11 -2.83 -5.43
N PRO A 135 -7.19 -3.81 -6.38
CA PRO A 135 -8.45 -4.09 -7.08
C PRO A 135 -9.58 -4.49 -6.14
N ALA A 136 -9.32 -5.43 -5.22
CA ALA A 136 -10.34 -5.91 -4.30
C ALA A 136 -10.87 -4.81 -3.37
N ALA A 137 -10.01 -3.88 -2.94
CA ALA A 137 -10.42 -2.73 -2.14
C ALA A 137 -11.27 -1.73 -2.92
N LEU A 138 -10.95 -1.48 -4.20
CA LEU A 138 -11.75 -0.63 -5.08
C LEU A 138 -13.12 -1.24 -5.34
N GLU A 139 -13.18 -2.53 -5.65
CA GLU A 139 -14.45 -3.25 -5.84
C GLU A 139 -15.31 -3.28 -4.56
N TRP A 140 -14.69 -3.46 -3.41
CA TRP A 140 -15.38 -3.36 -2.12
C TRP A 140 -15.93 -1.93 -1.92
N ALA A 141 -15.14 -0.91 -2.20
CA ALA A 141 -15.53 0.47 -2.06
C ALA A 141 -16.73 0.84 -2.96
N LEU A 142 -16.75 0.35 -4.22
CA LEU A 142 -17.90 0.50 -5.12
C LEU A 142 -19.19 -0.12 -4.58
N ARG A 143 -19.09 -1.21 -3.81
CA ARG A 143 -20.26 -1.87 -3.20
C ARG A 143 -20.71 -1.26 -1.88
N THR A 144 -19.83 -0.55 -1.18
CA THR A 144 -20.02 -0.20 0.23
C THR A 144 -20.09 1.30 0.48
N LEU A 145 -19.39 2.10 -0.32
CA LEU A 145 -19.38 3.56 -0.19
C LEU A 145 -20.55 4.20 -0.97
N GLY A 146 -20.84 5.44 -0.63
CA GLY A 146 -21.94 6.18 -1.27
C GLY A 146 -21.73 6.38 -2.78
N PRO A 147 -22.84 6.50 -3.55
CA PRO A 147 -22.79 6.60 -5.02
C PRO A 147 -22.04 7.83 -5.53
N GLU A 148 -21.89 8.86 -4.71
CA GLU A 148 -21.10 10.06 -5.02
C GLU A 148 -19.62 9.76 -5.32
N TRP A 149 -19.09 8.66 -4.78
CA TRP A 149 -17.70 8.22 -4.99
C TRP A 149 -17.52 7.24 -6.13
N HIS A 150 -18.60 6.62 -6.63
CA HIS A 150 -18.51 5.54 -7.62
C HIS A 150 -17.76 5.94 -8.88
N GLY A 151 -18.04 7.15 -9.41
CA GLY A 151 -17.36 7.63 -10.62
C GLY A 151 -15.85 7.81 -10.46
N LEU A 152 -15.39 8.27 -9.27
CA LEU A 152 -13.97 8.41 -8.97
C LEU A 152 -13.30 7.04 -8.79
N ILE A 153 -13.92 6.15 -8.02
CA ILE A 153 -13.39 4.82 -7.72
C ILE A 153 -13.35 3.94 -8.98
N GLN A 154 -14.40 3.99 -9.81
CA GLN A 154 -14.45 3.24 -11.07
C GLN A 154 -13.33 3.67 -12.01
N ARG A 155 -13.09 4.97 -12.16
CA ARG A 155 -11.96 5.47 -12.97
C ARG A 155 -10.61 4.98 -12.44
N ALA A 156 -10.41 4.97 -11.13
CA ALA A 156 -9.18 4.43 -10.55
C ALA A 156 -9.00 2.94 -10.86
N LEU A 157 -10.09 2.17 -10.88
CA LEU A 157 -10.08 0.75 -11.24
C LEU A 157 -9.77 0.55 -12.73
N ASP A 158 -10.43 1.31 -13.62
CA ASP A 158 -10.26 1.19 -15.08
C ASP A 158 -8.85 1.60 -15.54
N ASP A 159 -8.28 2.62 -14.90
CA ASP A 159 -6.97 3.16 -15.26
C ASP A 159 -5.78 2.40 -14.63
N ARG A 160 -6.01 1.35 -13.84
CA ARG A 160 -4.92 0.60 -13.16
C ARG A 160 -3.83 0.08 -14.09
N GLY A 161 -4.18 -0.35 -15.29
CA GLY A 161 -3.25 -0.88 -16.28
C GLY A 161 -2.28 0.14 -16.87
N ARG A 162 -2.49 1.45 -16.64
CA ARG A 162 -1.66 2.53 -17.20
C ARG A 162 -0.27 2.65 -16.53
N GLY A 163 -0.08 2.01 -15.38
CA GLY A 163 1.20 2.06 -14.65
C GLY A 163 1.53 3.42 -14.05
N TRP A 164 2.81 3.60 -13.71
CA TRP A 164 3.35 4.87 -13.24
C TRP A 164 3.72 5.75 -14.44
N ASP A 165 3.15 6.95 -14.46
CA ASP A 165 3.44 7.99 -15.45
C ASP A 165 3.32 9.36 -14.75
N PRO A 166 4.44 10.03 -14.44
CA PRO A 166 4.43 11.34 -13.78
C PRO A 166 3.96 12.48 -14.70
N ASP A 167 3.99 12.26 -16.01
CA ASP A 167 3.63 13.25 -17.03
C ASP A 167 2.18 13.11 -17.51
N ASP A 168 1.43 12.09 -17.05
CA ASP A 168 0.01 11.91 -17.39
C ASP A 168 -0.84 13.01 -16.69
N PRO A 169 -1.40 13.97 -17.46
CA PRO A 169 -2.07 15.13 -16.87
C PRO A 169 -3.36 14.70 -16.14
N PRO A 170 -3.74 15.43 -15.08
CA PRO A 170 -5.00 15.16 -14.39
C PRO A 170 -6.19 15.45 -15.30
N ARG A 171 -7.25 14.66 -15.15
CA ARG A 171 -8.53 14.97 -15.82
C ARG A 171 -9.18 16.19 -15.16
N PRO A 172 -9.94 17.00 -15.91
CA PRO A 172 -10.66 18.13 -15.32
C PRO A 172 -11.49 17.73 -14.10
N GLY A 173 -11.30 18.46 -12.99
CA GLY A 173 -12.01 18.22 -11.72
C GLY A 173 -11.56 17.00 -10.91
N SER A 174 -10.59 16.21 -11.38
CA SER A 174 -10.16 15.00 -10.68
C SER A 174 -9.31 15.30 -9.44
N VAL A 175 -8.58 16.40 -9.44
CA VAL A 175 -7.79 16.85 -8.27
C VAL A 175 -8.72 17.15 -7.09
N GLU A 176 -9.75 17.96 -7.32
CA GLU A 176 -10.73 18.34 -6.31
C GLU A 176 -11.53 17.14 -5.82
N ALA A 177 -11.95 16.26 -6.73
CA ALA A 177 -12.66 15.03 -6.38
C ALA A 177 -11.81 14.10 -5.51
N THR A 178 -10.52 13.96 -5.81
CA THR A 178 -9.61 13.12 -5.02
C THR A 178 -9.34 13.72 -3.64
N LYS A 179 -9.18 15.05 -3.55
CA LYS A 179 -9.05 15.75 -2.26
C LYS A 179 -10.30 15.60 -1.41
N ALA A 180 -11.48 15.76 -2.01
CA ALA A 180 -12.75 15.55 -1.31
C ALA A 180 -12.90 14.11 -0.80
N PHE A 181 -12.49 13.11 -1.58
CA PHE A 181 -12.49 11.71 -1.15
C PHE A 181 -11.51 11.47 0.00
N ALA A 182 -10.35 12.12 0.01
CA ALA A 182 -9.40 12.04 1.11
C ALA A 182 -9.97 12.61 2.42
N GLU A 183 -10.66 13.76 2.36
CA GLU A 183 -11.33 14.32 3.54
C GLU A 183 -12.50 13.44 4.03
N PHE A 184 -13.26 12.85 3.12
CA PHE A 184 -14.26 11.84 3.48
C PHE A 184 -13.63 10.64 4.20
N ALA A 185 -12.53 10.09 3.68
CA ALA A 185 -11.84 8.96 4.31
C ALA A 185 -11.32 9.31 5.71
N LYS A 186 -10.76 10.51 5.87
CA LYS A 186 -10.28 11.04 7.15
C LYS A 186 -11.41 11.20 8.16
N ALA A 187 -12.54 11.79 7.76
CA ALA A 187 -13.72 11.94 8.63
C ALA A 187 -14.25 10.57 9.09
N ARG A 188 -14.34 9.60 8.16
CA ARG A 188 -14.79 8.24 8.47
C ARG A 188 -13.84 7.50 9.42
N ALA A 189 -12.53 7.71 9.29
CA ALA A 189 -11.53 7.14 10.19
C ALA A 189 -11.61 7.72 11.61
N SER A 190 -12.06 8.96 11.75
CA SER A 190 -12.21 9.65 13.04
C SER A 190 -13.49 9.30 13.80
N SER A 191 -14.50 8.75 13.12
CA SER A 191 -15.84 8.48 13.67
C SER A 191 -16.01 7.07 14.25
N GLY A 192 -15.03 6.21 14.16
CA GLY A 192 -15.03 4.82 14.64
C GLY A 192 -13.80 4.50 15.47
#